data_a540612f721fef2c1948e233731fd252
#
_entry.id   a540612f721fef2c1948e233731fd252
#
_cell.length_a   1.000
_cell.length_b   1.000
_cell.length_c   1.000
_cell.angle_alpha   90.00
_cell.angle_beta   90.00
_cell.angle_gamma   90.00
#
_symmetry.space_group_name_H-M   'P 1'
#
loop_
_entity.id
_entity.type
_entity.pdbx_description
1 polymer ?
#
loop_
_entity_poly.entity_id
_entity_poly.type
_entity_poly.pdbx_seq_one_letter_code
_entity_poly.pdbx_strand_id
1 'polypeptide(L)'
;DFDMVSILFTDFKGFTAASAKLSAQELVSEINTCFEAFDGIMAKYNIEKIKTIGDAYMAAGGLPVPTDDSVKNTVLAALEMQAFIDARFKIKDKRGEPAFEMRVGIHTGPVVAGIVGMKKFQYDIWGDTVNTAARMESSGEVNKVNVSQATYQLLKDDTEFSFENRGKIEAKGKGTLDMYFVNKA
;
A
#
# COMPACT_ATOMS: atom_id res chain seq x y z
N ASP A 1 7.84 13.48 16.06
CA ASP A 1 7.61 12.04 16.28
C ASP A 1 6.12 11.74 16.36
N PHE A 2 5.72 10.60 15.80
CA PHE A 2 4.35 10.12 15.81
C PHE A 2 4.36 8.68 16.32
N ASP A 3 3.49 8.35 17.27
CA ASP A 3 3.50 7.06 17.95
C ASP A 3 2.77 5.97 17.15
N MET A 4 1.75 6.34 16.38
CA MET A 4 0.92 5.37 15.68
C MET A 4 0.60 5.88 14.28
N VAL A 5 1.32 5.36 13.30
CA VAL A 5 1.12 5.68 11.89
C VAL A 5 1.00 4.39 11.11
N SER A 6 -0.04 4.29 10.29
CA SER A 6 -0.26 3.13 9.42
C SER A 6 0.33 3.43 8.05
N ILE A 7 1.38 2.71 7.69
CA ILE A 7 2.11 2.90 6.44
C ILE A 7 1.65 1.87 5.43
N LEU A 8 1.32 2.35 4.24
CA LEU A 8 0.85 1.57 3.12
C LEU A 8 1.87 1.65 1.99
N PHE A 9 2.29 0.48 1.49
CA PHE A 9 3.11 0.36 0.29
C PHE A 9 2.40 -0.46 -0.75
N THR A 10 2.52 -0.05 -2.00
CA THR A 10 2.06 -0.84 -3.15
C THR A 10 3.20 -1.05 -4.14
N ASP A 11 3.10 -2.12 -4.92
CA ASP A 11 4.04 -2.43 -5.98
C ASP A 11 3.32 -3.23 -7.06
N PHE A 12 3.55 -2.88 -8.32
CA PHE A 12 2.94 -3.58 -9.45
C PHE A 12 3.70 -4.85 -9.78
N LYS A 13 2.95 -5.91 -10.04
CA LYS A 13 3.47 -7.17 -10.55
C LYS A 13 3.11 -7.29 -12.03
N GLY A 14 3.97 -7.97 -12.78
CA GLY A 14 3.83 -8.04 -14.23
C GLY A 14 4.36 -6.81 -14.96
N PHE A 15 5.00 -5.89 -14.24
CA PHE A 15 5.54 -4.64 -14.77
C PHE A 15 6.54 -4.89 -15.92
N THR A 16 7.48 -5.82 -15.73
CA THR A 16 8.50 -6.14 -16.74
C THR A 16 7.86 -6.69 -18.02
N ALA A 17 6.89 -7.61 -17.88
CA ALA A 17 6.19 -8.19 -19.02
C ALA A 17 5.34 -7.14 -19.74
N ALA A 18 4.64 -6.28 -18.99
CA ALA A 18 3.85 -5.20 -19.56
C ALA A 18 4.73 -4.15 -20.24
N SER A 19 5.88 -3.80 -19.64
CA SER A 19 6.81 -2.81 -20.21
C SER A 19 7.44 -3.27 -21.53
N ALA A 20 7.57 -4.58 -21.74
CA ALA A 20 8.06 -5.13 -22.99
C ALA A 20 7.05 -4.96 -24.14
N LYS A 21 5.76 -4.81 -23.85
CA LYS A 21 4.68 -4.69 -24.83
C LYS A 21 4.18 -3.26 -25.03
N LEU A 22 4.53 -2.36 -24.14
CA LEU A 22 4.11 -0.96 -24.16
C LEU A 22 5.28 -0.07 -24.53
N SER A 23 5.00 1.04 -25.22
CA SER A 23 5.99 2.11 -25.37
C SER A 23 6.25 2.75 -23.99
N ALA A 24 7.37 3.45 -23.86
CA ALA A 24 7.67 4.17 -22.63
C ALA A 24 6.55 5.16 -22.26
N GLN A 25 6.00 5.84 -23.26
CA GLN A 25 4.92 6.81 -23.08
C GLN A 25 3.61 6.13 -22.63
N GLU A 26 3.27 5.00 -23.21
CA GLU A 26 2.10 4.22 -22.81
C GLU A 26 2.23 3.67 -21.39
N LEU A 27 3.43 3.22 -21.02
CA LEU A 27 3.72 2.70 -19.68
C LEU A 27 3.56 3.80 -18.62
N VAL A 28 4.14 4.98 -18.87
CA VAL A 28 4.01 6.14 -17.97
C VAL A 28 2.54 6.55 -17.84
N SER A 29 1.81 6.57 -18.95
CA SER A 29 0.39 6.90 -18.96
C SER A 29 -0.43 5.92 -18.11
N GLU A 30 -0.14 4.64 -18.20
CA GLU A 30 -0.81 3.59 -17.42
C GLU A 30 -0.54 3.74 -15.93
N ILE A 31 0.71 3.97 -15.54
CA ILE A 31 1.08 4.21 -14.15
C ILE A 31 0.38 5.47 -13.62
N ASN A 32 0.38 6.55 -14.39
CA ASN A 32 -0.26 7.81 -14.00
C ASN A 32 -1.77 7.64 -13.80
N THR A 33 -2.43 6.88 -14.65
CA THR A 33 -3.86 6.58 -14.50
C THR A 33 -4.13 5.89 -13.16
N CYS A 34 -3.31 4.92 -12.80
CA CYS A 34 -3.45 4.22 -11.52
C CYS A 34 -3.15 5.16 -10.34
N PHE A 35 -2.09 5.94 -10.41
CA PHE A 35 -1.70 6.84 -9.33
C PHE A 35 -2.71 7.98 -9.11
N GLU A 36 -3.32 8.50 -10.17
CA GLU A 36 -4.40 9.47 -10.06
C GLU A 36 -5.61 8.90 -9.33
N ALA A 37 -5.97 7.65 -9.65
CA ALA A 37 -7.04 6.95 -8.95
C ALA A 37 -6.69 6.76 -7.47
N PHE A 38 -5.44 6.39 -7.17
CA PHE A 38 -4.96 6.23 -5.79
C PHE A 38 -4.99 7.55 -5.03
N ASP A 39 -4.59 8.65 -5.66
CA ASP A 39 -4.65 9.98 -5.04
C ASP A 39 -6.09 10.33 -4.63
N GLY A 40 -7.06 10.00 -5.45
CA GLY A 40 -8.49 10.17 -5.13
C GLY A 40 -8.94 9.30 -3.95
N ILE A 41 -8.46 8.07 -3.88
CA ILE A 41 -8.76 7.16 -2.77
C ILE A 41 -8.12 7.68 -1.47
N MET A 42 -6.87 8.16 -1.53
CA MET A 42 -6.21 8.75 -0.36
C MET A 42 -7.00 9.95 0.18
N ALA A 43 -7.46 10.83 -0.70
CA ALA A 43 -8.28 11.98 -0.32
C ALA A 43 -9.60 11.55 0.34
N LYS A 44 -10.25 10.52 -0.21
CA LYS A 44 -11.51 9.98 0.31
C LYS A 44 -11.37 9.48 1.76
N TYR A 45 -10.27 8.83 2.08
CA TYR A 45 -10.03 8.24 3.40
C TYR A 45 -9.11 9.06 4.31
N ASN A 46 -8.78 10.27 3.90
CA ASN A 46 -7.90 11.18 4.65
C ASN A 46 -6.53 10.55 4.95
N ILE A 47 -5.95 9.90 3.96
CA ILE A 47 -4.63 9.30 4.01
C ILE A 47 -3.63 10.23 3.31
N GLU A 48 -2.48 10.45 3.93
CA GLU A 48 -1.42 11.30 3.38
C GLU A 48 -0.58 10.52 2.38
N LYS A 49 -0.58 10.96 1.12
CA LYS A 49 0.38 10.44 0.13
C LYS A 49 1.77 10.94 0.51
N ILE A 50 2.72 10.04 0.67
CA ILE A 50 4.10 10.40 1.01
C ILE A 50 4.91 10.63 -0.26
N LYS A 51 5.04 9.60 -1.09
CA LYS A 51 5.80 9.69 -2.35
C LYS A 51 5.52 8.47 -3.23
N THR A 52 5.97 8.57 -4.47
CA THR A 52 6.07 7.42 -5.37
C THR A 52 7.55 7.11 -5.62
N ILE A 53 7.87 5.85 -5.76
CA ILE A 53 9.23 5.36 -6.05
C ILE A 53 9.10 4.43 -7.24
N GLY A 54 9.37 4.95 -8.45
CA GLY A 54 9.13 4.19 -9.68
C GLY A 54 7.65 3.83 -9.82
N ASP A 55 7.34 2.55 -9.81
CA ASP A 55 5.98 2.00 -9.86
C ASP A 55 5.38 1.72 -8.48
N ALA A 56 6.07 2.09 -7.41
CA ALA A 56 5.61 1.92 -6.04
C ALA A 56 4.96 3.20 -5.50
N TYR A 57 3.89 3.03 -4.73
CA TYR A 57 3.15 4.12 -4.11
C TYR A 57 3.23 3.97 -2.59
N MET A 58 3.56 5.05 -1.89
CA MET A 58 3.70 5.07 -0.44
C MET A 58 2.78 6.12 0.17
N ALA A 59 2.00 5.72 1.16
CA ALA A 59 1.07 6.60 1.87
C ALA A 59 1.03 6.25 3.36
N ALA A 60 0.48 7.14 4.16
CA ALA A 60 0.41 6.95 5.61
C ALA A 60 -0.88 7.52 6.20
N GLY A 61 -1.55 6.72 7.01
CA GLY A 61 -2.67 7.14 7.85
C GLY A 61 -2.19 7.58 9.21
N GLY A 62 -2.77 8.68 9.72
CA GLY A 62 -2.35 9.27 11.00
C GLY A 62 -1.37 10.42 10.86
N LEU A 63 -1.20 10.94 9.64
CA LEU A 63 -0.37 12.09 9.32
C LEU A 63 -1.17 13.09 8.49
N PRO A 64 -0.89 14.38 8.57
CA PRO A 64 0.00 15.04 9.54
C PRO A 64 -0.61 15.13 10.95
N VAL A 65 -1.87 14.79 11.10
CA VAL A 65 -2.58 14.82 12.38
C VAL A 65 -3.11 13.41 12.69
N PRO A 66 -2.75 12.82 13.85
CA PRO A 66 -3.29 11.52 14.26
C PRO A 66 -4.80 11.57 14.46
N THR A 67 -5.49 10.50 14.02
CA THR A 67 -6.92 10.30 14.25
C THR A 67 -7.18 8.87 14.69
N ASP A 68 -8.26 8.64 15.44
CA ASP A 68 -8.58 7.32 16.00
C ASP A 68 -8.93 6.29 14.93
N ASP A 69 -9.42 6.73 13.77
CA ASP A 69 -9.85 5.86 12.67
C ASP A 69 -8.80 5.74 11.55
N SER A 70 -7.60 6.25 11.75
CA SER A 70 -6.57 6.25 10.71
C SER A 70 -6.14 4.85 10.30
N VAL A 71 -6.06 3.90 11.23
CA VAL A 71 -5.70 2.51 10.93
C VAL A 71 -6.77 1.86 10.06
N LYS A 72 -8.02 1.98 10.46
CA LYS A 72 -9.16 1.46 9.71
C LYS A 72 -9.24 2.07 8.31
N ASN A 73 -9.11 3.39 8.22
CA ASN A 73 -9.18 4.10 6.96
C ASN A 73 -8.05 3.70 6.02
N THR A 74 -6.86 3.43 6.55
CA THR A 74 -5.73 2.97 5.74
C THR A 74 -6.04 1.60 5.11
N VAL A 75 -6.61 0.68 5.88
CA VAL A 75 -7.00 -0.64 5.37
C VAL A 75 -8.14 -0.52 4.35
N LEU A 76 -9.15 0.30 4.61
CA LEU A 76 -10.24 0.54 3.65
C LEU A 76 -9.72 1.12 2.35
N ALA A 77 -8.81 2.08 2.42
CA ALA A 77 -8.15 2.65 1.24
C ALA A 77 -7.40 1.58 0.44
N ALA A 78 -6.64 0.72 1.12
CA ALA A 78 -5.89 -0.35 0.47
C ALA A 78 -6.82 -1.35 -0.24
N LEU A 79 -7.93 -1.72 0.38
CA LEU A 79 -8.91 -2.61 -0.22
C LEU A 79 -9.56 -1.98 -1.47
N GLU A 80 -9.84 -0.68 -1.43
CA GLU A 80 -10.39 0.04 -2.57
C GLU A 80 -9.37 0.17 -3.71
N MET A 81 -8.08 0.38 -3.39
CA MET A 81 -7.01 0.37 -4.37
C MET A 81 -6.91 -0.99 -5.09
N GLN A 82 -6.96 -2.08 -4.34
CA GLN A 82 -6.93 -3.43 -4.92
C GLN A 82 -8.17 -3.70 -5.79
N ALA A 83 -9.34 -3.25 -5.36
CA ALA A 83 -10.56 -3.39 -6.16
C ALA A 83 -10.45 -2.64 -7.49
N PHE A 84 -9.87 -1.44 -7.48
CA PHE A 84 -9.61 -0.66 -8.70
C PHE A 84 -8.67 -1.40 -9.65
N ILE A 85 -7.55 -1.91 -9.15
CA ILE A 85 -6.56 -2.62 -9.95
C ILE A 85 -7.14 -3.93 -10.50
N ASP A 86 -7.85 -4.68 -9.68
CA ASP A 86 -8.46 -5.95 -10.11
C ASP A 86 -9.48 -5.74 -11.23
N ALA A 87 -10.34 -4.75 -11.10
CA ALA A 87 -11.33 -4.41 -12.14
C ALA A 87 -10.63 -4.00 -13.43
N ARG A 88 -9.59 -3.16 -13.35
CA ARG A 88 -8.83 -2.71 -14.50
C ARG A 88 -8.10 -3.87 -15.18
N PHE A 89 -7.49 -4.75 -14.40
CA PHE A 89 -6.79 -5.93 -14.90
C PHE A 89 -7.76 -6.83 -15.70
N LYS A 90 -8.92 -7.12 -15.16
CA LYS A 90 -9.91 -7.97 -15.81
C LYS A 90 -10.39 -7.42 -17.15
N ILE A 91 -10.60 -6.10 -17.23
CA ILE A 91 -11.02 -5.44 -18.47
C ILE A 91 -9.92 -5.53 -19.53
N LYS A 92 -8.68 -5.20 -19.16
CA LYS A 92 -7.54 -5.21 -20.07
C LYS A 92 -7.19 -6.64 -20.51
N ASP A 93 -7.22 -7.60 -19.60
CA ASP A 93 -6.92 -9.00 -19.89
C ASP A 93 -7.89 -9.57 -20.92
N LYS A 94 -9.19 -9.26 -20.80
CA LYS A 94 -10.20 -9.67 -21.78
C LYS A 94 -9.95 -9.12 -23.18
N ARG A 95 -9.29 -7.95 -23.28
CA ARG A 95 -8.96 -7.30 -24.55
C ARG A 95 -7.60 -7.75 -25.08
N GLY A 96 -6.89 -8.62 -24.36
CA GLY A 96 -5.54 -9.02 -24.70
C GLY A 96 -4.52 -7.88 -24.53
N GLU A 97 -4.85 -6.85 -23.77
CA GLU A 97 -3.97 -5.71 -23.51
C GLU A 97 -3.07 -5.99 -22.30
N PRO A 98 -1.84 -5.42 -22.28
CA PRO A 98 -0.96 -5.52 -21.11
C PRO A 98 -1.63 -4.91 -19.87
N ALA A 99 -1.52 -5.60 -18.73
CA ALA A 99 -2.13 -5.17 -17.48
C ALA A 99 -1.25 -5.53 -16.29
N PHE A 100 -1.41 -4.78 -15.19
CA PHE A 100 -0.70 -5.02 -13.93
C PHE A 100 -1.62 -5.65 -12.91
N GLU A 101 -1.04 -6.50 -12.08
CA GLU A 101 -1.57 -6.84 -10.77
C GLU A 101 -0.74 -6.12 -9.71
N MET A 102 -1.20 -6.11 -8.47
CA MET A 102 -0.57 -5.29 -7.42
C MET A 102 -0.51 -6.03 -6.10
N ARG A 103 0.59 -5.86 -5.39
CA ARG A 103 0.72 -6.23 -3.98
C ARG A 103 0.55 -4.99 -3.12
N VAL A 104 -0.10 -5.15 -1.97
CA VAL A 104 -0.25 -4.10 -0.96
C VAL A 104 0.14 -4.63 0.40
N GLY A 105 0.94 -3.87 1.12
CA GLY A 105 1.34 -4.17 2.49
C GLY A 105 1.11 -3.00 3.41
N ILE A 106 0.70 -3.29 4.66
CA ILE A 106 0.46 -2.28 5.69
C ILE A 106 1.10 -2.73 7.00
N HIS A 107 1.74 -1.78 7.67
CA HIS A 107 2.22 -1.93 9.04
C HIS A 107 1.95 -0.66 9.81
N THR A 108 1.70 -0.79 11.12
CA THR A 108 1.39 0.33 12.00
C THR A 108 2.42 0.40 13.13
N GLY A 109 2.96 1.59 13.36
CA GLY A 109 3.94 1.80 14.41
C GLY A 109 4.44 3.25 14.45
N PRO A 110 5.47 3.53 15.27
CA PRO A 110 6.02 4.88 15.40
C PRO A 110 6.88 5.26 14.19
N VAL A 111 6.84 6.54 13.83
CA VAL A 111 7.69 7.12 12.78
C VAL A 111 8.17 8.51 13.17
N VAL A 112 9.24 8.94 12.52
CA VAL A 112 9.66 10.33 12.46
C VAL A 112 9.23 10.88 11.11
N ALA A 113 8.56 12.02 11.11
CA ALA A 113 8.09 12.67 9.90
C ALA A 113 8.67 14.08 9.82
N GLY A 114 8.94 14.55 8.61
CA GLY A 114 9.47 15.87 8.39
C GLY A 114 9.55 16.26 6.92
N ILE A 115 9.95 17.48 6.69
CA ILE A 115 10.08 18.07 5.35
C ILE A 115 11.56 18.04 4.97
N VAL A 116 11.85 17.49 3.78
CA VAL A 116 13.22 17.42 3.25
C VAL A 116 13.30 18.14 1.91
N GLY A 117 14.50 18.58 1.56
CA GLY A 117 14.81 19.23 0.29
C GLY A 117 15.00 20.74 0.41
N MET A 118 15.78 21.29 -0.53
CA MET A 118 16.14 22.73 -0.55
C MET A 118 15.37 23.49 -1.64
N LYS A 119 15.21 22.89 -2.81
CA LYS A 119 14.54 23.51 -3.94
C LYS A 119 13.10 23.02 -4.12
N LYS A 120 12.87 21.75 -3.78
CA LYS A 120 11.57 21.10 -3.83
C LYS A 120 11.35 20.40 -2.51
N PHE A 121 10.47 20.96 -1.69
CA PHE A 121 10.16 20.39 -0.39
C PHE A 121 9.30 19.14 -0.55
N GLN A 122 9.66 18.09 0.16
CA GLN A 122 8.93 16.82 0.20
C GLN A 122 8.73 16.39 1.64
N TYR A 123 7.49 16.08 2.00
CA TYR A 123 7.16 15.46 3.28
C TYR A 123 7.55 13.99 3.22
N ASP A 124 8.32 13.52 4.18
CA ASP A 124 8.78 12.14 4.22
C ASP A 124 8.74 11.59 5.64
N ILE A 125 8.87 10.27 5.75
CA ILE A 125 8.83 9.55 7.03
C ILE A 125 9.99 8.56 7.12
N TRP A 126 10.47 8.35 8.36
CA TRP A 126 11.60 7.48 8.65
C TRP A 126 11.33 6.61 9.86
N GLY A 127 11.98 5.48 9.93
CA GLY A 127 11.98 4.57 11.05
C GLY A 127 11.85 3.11 10.64
N ASP A 128 12.02 2.21 11.59
CA ASP A 128 11.89 0.77 11.36
C ASP A 128 10.47 0.38 10.91
N THR A 129 9.46 1.13 11.35
CA THR A 129 8.07 0.96 10.93
C THR A 129 7.93 1.05 9.40
N VAL A 130 8.66 1.95 8.76
CA VAL A 130 8.68 2.08 7.29
C VAL A 130 9.24 0.82 6.64
N ASN A 131 10.36 0.31 7.18
CA ASN A 131 11.00 -0.90 6.65
C ASN A 131 10.09 -2.13 6.80
N THR A 132 9.42 -2.26 7.94
CA THR A 132 8.47 -3.34 8.18
C THR A 132 7.29 -3.27 7.21
N ALA A 133 6.74 -2.08 6.97
CA ALA A 133 5.66 -1.89 6.00
C ALA A 133 6.09 -2.31 4.58
N ALA A 134 7.31 -1.98 4.19
CA ALA A 134 7.87 -2.41 2.90
C ALA A 134 7.97 -3.94 2.83
N ARG A 135 8.31 -4.62 3.93
CA ARG A 135 8.34 -6.09 4.00
C ARG A 135 6.94 -6.70 3.92
N MET A 136 5.92 -6.04 4.46
CA MET A 136 4.54 -6.48 4.31
C MET A 136 4.13 -6.50 2.84
N GLU A 137 4.52 -5.50 2.07
CA GLU A 137 4.26 -5.46 0.63
C GLU A 137 5.04 -6.56 -0.09
N SER A 138 6.36 -6.64 0.12
CA SER A 138 7.21 -7.61 -0.60
C SER A 138 6.90 -9.07 -0.25
N SER A 139 6.33 -9.33 0.93
CA SER A 139 5.89 -10.66 1.37
C SER A 139 4.40 -10.90 1.08
N GLY A 140 3.72 -9.95 0.46
CA GLY A 140 2.32 -10.07 0.10
C GLY A 140 2.10 -10.87 -1.16
N GLU A 141 0.86 -10.90 -1.60
CA GLU A 141 0.44 -11.55 -2.84
C GLU A 141 -0.44 -10.59 -3.65
N VAL A 142 -0.46 -10.78 -4.96
CA VAL A 142 -1.33 -9.98 -5.84
C VAL A 142 -2.80 -10.14 -5.45
N ASN A 143 -3.57 -9.08 -5.62
CA ASN A 143 -5.00 -9.00 -5.30
C ASN A 143 -5.31 -9.12 -3.80
N LYS A 144 -4.31 -9.11 -2.94
CA LYS A 144 -4.43 -9.21 -1.49
C LYS A 144 -3.96 -7.92 -0.83
N VAL A 145 -4.39 -7.72 0.41
CA VAL A 145 -3.84 -6.72 1.31
C VAL A 145 -3.22 -7.46 2.48
N ASN A 146 -1.91 -7.37 2.61
CA ASN A 146 -1.12 -8.06 3.63
C ASN A 146 -0.82 -7.08 4.77
N VAL A 147 -1.18 -7.45 5.99
CA VAL A 147 -0.98 -6.59 7.16
C VAL A 147 -0.15 -7.30 8.21
N SER A 148 0.60 -6.50 8.98
CA SER A 148 1.37 -7.00 10.12
C SER A 148 0.47 -7.36 11.29
N GLN A 149 1.03 -8.11 12.25
CA GLN A 149 0.34 -8.41 13.49
C GLN A 149 -0.04 -7.13 14.25
N ALA A 150 0.79 -6.10 14.23
CA ALA A 150 0.49 -4.82 14.88
C ALA A 150 -0.79 -4.19 14.32
N THR A 151 -0.94 -4.18 12.99
CA THR A 151 -2.16 -3.68 12.35
C THR A 151 -3.37 -4.58 12.65
N TYR A 152 -3.16 -5.89 12.57
CA TYR A 152 -4.22 -6.86 12.90
C TYR A 152 -4.75 -6.69 14.32
N GLN A 153 -3.88 -6.54 15.31
CA GLN A 153 -4.28 -6.38 16.71
C GLN A 153 -5.18 -5.15 16.93
N LEU A 154 -4.98 -4.09 16.16
CA LEU A 154 -5.77 -2.87 16.25
C LEU A 154 -7.16 -3.00 15.62
N LEU A 155 -7.36 -3.95 14.72
CA LEU A 155 -8.60 -4.09 13.94
C LEU A 155 -9.29 -5.44 14.09
N LYS A 156 -8.73 -6.38 14.85
CA LYS A 156 -9.23 -7.77 14.92
C LYS A 156 -10.67 -7.90 15.37
N ASP A 157 -11.15 -6.95 16.18
CA ASP A 157 -12.52 -6.97 16.72
C ASP A 157 -13.50 -6.13 15.89
N ASP A 158 -13.03 -5.48 14.82
CA ASP A 158 -13.87 -4.73 13.91
C ASP A 158 -14.58 -5.69 12.95
N THR A 159 -15.91 -5.79 13.08
CA THR A 159 -16.73 -6.72 12.30
C THR A 159 -16.82 -6.39 10.82
N GLU A 160 -16.33 -5.23 10.39
CA GLU A 160 -16.27 -4.84 8.98
C GLU A 160 -15.20 -5.63 8.21
N PHE A 161 -14.25 -6.24 8.92
CA PHE A 161 -13.13 -6.95 8.32
C PHE A 161 -13.16 -8.44 8.65
N SER A 162 -12.63 -9.24 7.71
CA SER A 162 -12.23 -10.62 7.95
C SER A 162 -10.73 -10.76 7.75
N PHE A 163 -10.09 -11.60 8.54
CA PHE A 163 -8.64 -11.80 8.51
C PHE A 163 -8.30 -13.27 8.29
N GLU A 164 -7.32 -13.52 7.43
CA GLU A 164 -6.74 -14.84 7.23
C GLU A 164 -5.34 -14.84 7.84
N ASN A 165 -5.15 -15.62 8.89
CA ASN A 165 -3.84 -15.76 9.54
C ASN A 165 -2.91 -16.55 8.62
N ARG A 166 -1.79 -15.95 8.25
CA ARG A 166 -0.78 -16.59 7.40
C ARG A 166 0.31 -17.28 8.21
N GLY A 167 0.31 -17.11 9.52
CA GLY A 167 1.37 -17.58 10.41
C GLY A 167 2.63 -16.73 10.28
N LYS A 168 3.77 -17.34 10.61
CA LYS A 168 5.07 -16.71 10.54
C LYS A 168 5.62 -16.78 9.12
N ILE A 169 5.86 -15.64 8.53
CA ILE A 169 6.42 -15.51 7.18
C ILE A 169 7.81 -14.93 7.30
N GLU A 170 8.77 -15.51 6.59
CA GLU A 170 10.12 -14.98 6.54
C GLU A 170 10.14 -13.66 5.77
N ALA A 171 10.63 -12.59 6.41
CA ALA A 171 10.73 -11.26 5.84
C ALA A 171 12.20 -10.85 5.76
N LYS A 172 12.64 -10.44 4.58
CA LYS A 172 14.03 -10.08 4.32
C LYS A 172 14.54 -9.02 5.31
N GLY A 173 15.60 -9.35 6.06
CA GLY A 173 16.22 -8.44 7.03
C GLY A 173 15.44 -8.29 8.35
N LYS A 174 14.34 -9.03 8.54
CA LYS A 174 13.47 -8.92 9.72
C LYS A 174 13.26 -10.25 10.45
N GLY A 175 13.79 -11.37 9.93
CA GLY A 175 13.47 -12.70 10.42
C GLY A 175 12.04 -13.09 10.05
N THR A 176 11.34 -13.78 10.96
CA THR A 176 9.95 -14.20 10.72
C THR A 176 8.99 -13.22 11.39
N LEU A 177 7.94 -12.87 10.68
CA LEU A 177 6.89 -11.97 11.16
C LEU A 177 5.52 -12.62 10.95
N ASP A 178 4.64 -12.46 11.93
CA ASP A 178 3.25 -12.87 11.78
C ASP A 178 2.54 -11.91 10.83
N MET A 179 1.83 -12.47 9.86
CA MET A 179 1.15 -11.72 8.82
C MET A 179 -0.28 -12.21 8.61
N TYR A 180 -1.12 -11.33 8.13
CA TYR A 180 -2.54 -11.59 7.89
C TYR A 180 -2.96 -10.98 6.56
N PHE A 181 -3.79 -11.70 5.80
CA PHE A 181 -4.53 -11.06 4.72
C PHE A 181 -5.82 -10.50 5.30
N VAL A 182 -6.19 -9.29 4.90
CA VAL A 182 -7.43 -8.63 5.33
C VAL A 182 -8.36 -8.43 4.14
N ASN A 183 -9.65 -8.66 4.38
CA ASN A 183 -10.73 -8.41 3.44
C ASN A 183 -11.90 -7.78 4.16
N LYS A 184 -12.85 -7.24 3.40
CA LYS A 184 -14.15 -6.90 3.98
C LYS A 184 -14.91 -8.18 4.33
N ALA A 185 -15.54 -8.16 5.49
CA ALA A 185 -16.37 -9.29 5.93
C ALA A 185 -17.64 -9.45 5.06
#